data_4f638d5ccb032b4b0d954233f0c43fb3
#
_entry.id   4f638d5ccb032b4b0d954233f0c43fb3
#
_cell.length_a   1.000
_cell.length_b   1.000
_cell.length_c   1.000
_cell.angle_alpha   90.00
_cell.angle_beta   90.00
_cell.angle_gamma   90.00
#
_symmetry.space_group_name_H-M   'P 1'
#
loop_
_entity.id
_entity.type
_entity.pdbx_description
1 polymer ?
#
loop_
_entity_poly.entity_id
_entity_poly.type
_entity_poly.pdbx_seq_one_letter_code
_entity_poly.pdbx_strand_id
1 'polypeptide(L)'
;MVSAFMYLSILCIFIITFDVPLKGYLSGFWYTDPFRIAASCVIMAIPLAALGLATLAEAALETFASWREKASQAQTKAQTCVFCTVWAKPLIVGAVIACVVVLNYVVPMPNLKSEEPIPAALAFKQASEKAYGDHYILTSEELEFLRRVELTVPAGAVIANLPQDGSLWAYGTNDLHVLWRFPNGYDASERPASAILRKRLNRIASDPEVLQTARDLNVQYVLILNNVVDYSNAVTSTYKPGTFRGITQITDTTPGFEVVLEEGSMRLYKITL
;
A
#
# COMPACT_ATOMS: atom_id res chain seq x y z
N MET A 1 -22.29 -14.04 12.10
CA MET A 1 -20.82 -13.87 11.96
C MET A 1 -20.18 -14.98 11.13
N VAL A 2 -20.31 -16.28 11.47
CA VAL A 2 -19.73 -17.40 10.71
C VAL A 2 -20.13 -17.36 9.24
N SER A 3 -21.40 -17.20 8.93
CA SER A 3 -21.92 -17.11 7.54
C SER A 3 -21.33 -15.91 6.77
N ALA A 4 -21.19 -14.77 7.42
CA ALA A 4 -20.58 -13.58 6.80
C ALA A 4 -19.08 -13.80 6.52
N PHE A 5 -18.36 -14.40 7.45
CA PHE A 5 -16.96 -14.76 7.25
C PHE A 5 -16.79 -15.78 6.10
N MET A 6 -17.60 -16.82 6.07
CA MET A 6 -17.60 -17.83 5.00
C MET A 6 -17.90 -17.19 3.64
N TYR A 7 -18.92 -16.34 3.57
CA TYR A 7 -19.28 -15.63 2.33
C TYR A 7 -18.12 -14.76 1.82
N LEU A 8 -17.54 -13.92 2.69
CA LEU A 8 -16.42 -13.05 2.30
C LEU A 8 -15.17 -13.84 1.90
N SER A 9 -14.88 -14.96 2.58
CA SER A 9 -13.75 -15.82 2.25
C SER A 9 -13.93 -16.48 0.87
N ILE A 10 -15.11 -17.01 0.58
CA ILE A 10 -15.44 -17.58 -0.73
C ILE A 10 -15.38 -16.50 -1.81
N LEU A 11 -15.93 -15.31 -1.53
CA LEU A 11 -15.89 -14.17 -2.46
C LEU A 11 -14.46 -13.73 -2.75
N CYS A 12 -13.59 -13.65 -1.73
CA CYS A 12 -12.19 -13.30 -1.88
C CYS A 12 -11.45 -14.30 -2.79
N ILE A 13 -11.62 -15.60 -2.54
CA ILE A 13 -11.05 -16.67 -3.37
C ILE A 13 -11.58 -16.57 -4.80
N PHE A 14 -12.88 -16.39 -4.98
CA PHE A 14 -13.49 -16.26 -6.31
C PHE A 14 -12.91 -15.10 -7.10
N ILE A 15 -12.76 -13.92 -6.49
CA ILE A 15 -12.25 -12.72 -7.15
C ILE A 15 -10.77 -12.85 -7.53
N ILE A 16 -9.98 -13.52 -6.68
CA ILE A 16 -8.55 -13.76 -6.97
C ILE A 16 -8.39 -14.79 -8.11
N THR A 17 -9.26 -15.80 -8.13
CA THR A 17 -9.08 -16.98 -9.01
C THR A 17 -9.72 -16.78 -10.39
N PHE A 18 -10.87 -16.09 -10.47
CA PHE A 18 -11.67 -16.01 -11.70
C PHE A 18 -11.74 -14.58 -12.23
N ASP A 19 -11.50 -14.42 -13.53
CA ASP A 19 -11.70 -13.15 -14.25
C ASP A 19 -12.90 -13.23 -15.17
N VAL A 20 -14.09 -13.08 -14.59
CA VAL A 20 -15.38 -13.19 -15.27
C VAL A 20 -16.23 -11.92 -15.02
N PRO A 21 -17.15 -11.55 -15.95
CA PRO A 21 -18.01 -10.35 -15.80
C PRO A 21 -18.81 -10.33 -14.49
N LEU A 22 -19.19 -11.50 -13.96
CA LEU A 22 -19.90 -11.64 -12.69
C LEU A 22 -19.12 -11.07 -11.49
N LYS A 23 -17.79 -11.02 -11.59
CA LYS A 23 -16.90 -10.42 -10.60
C LYS A 23 -17.33 -8.99 -10.25
N GLY A 24 -17.61 -8.15 -11.26
CA GLY A 24 -18.04 -6.77 -11.06
C GLY A 24 -19.34 -6.64 -10.26
N TYR A 25 -20.31 -7.52 -10.50
CA TYR A 25 -21.59 -7.51 -9.77
C TYR A 25 -21.44 -7.98 -8.32
N LEU A 26 -20.66 -9.03 -8.08
CA LEU A 26 -20.50 -9.59 -6.73
C LEU A 26 -19.58 -8.76 -5.83
N SER A 27 -18.59 -8.10 -6.40
CA SER A 27 -17.57 -7.36 -5.66
C SER A 27 -17.55 -5.85 -5.93
N GLY A 28 -18.52 -5.33 -6.67
CA GLY A 28 -18.58 -3.92 -7.05
C GLY A 28 -18.57 -2.96 -5.86
N PHE A 29 -19.14 -3.36 -4.71
CA PHE A 29 -19.08 -2.60 -3.46
C PHE A 29 -17.63 -2.38 -2.98
N TRP A 30 -16.72 -3.32 -3.25
CA TRP A 30 -15.28 -3.23 -2.92
C TRP A 30 -14.42 -2.81 -4.12
N TYR A 31 -15.02 -2.25 -5.18
CA TYR A 31 -14.32 -1.89 -6.42
C TYR A 31 -13.57 -3.06 -7.07
N THR A 32 -14.03 -4.30 -6.87
CA THR A 32 -13.37 -5.53 -7.32
C THR A 32 -11.94 -5.74 -6.75
N ASP A 33 -11.59 -5.01 -5.70
CA ASP A 33 -10.28 -5.06 -5.05
C ASP A 33 -10.23 -6.23 -4.05
N PRO A 34 -9.43 -7.28 -4.31
CA PRO A 34 -9.33 -8.45 -3.44
C PRO A 34 -8.77 -8.11 -2.06
N PHE A 35 -7.91 -7.08 -1.94
CA PHE A 35 -7.33 -6.69 -0.65
C PHE A 35 -8.36 -6.07 0.29
N ARG A 36 -9.31 -5.31 -0.24
CA ARG A 36 -10.42 -4.75 0.56
C ARG A 36 -11.34 -5.85 1.09
N ILE A 37 -11.59 -6.87 0.27
CA ILE A 37 -12.40 -8.02 0.69
C ILE A 37 -11.62 -8.85 1.71
N ALA A 38 -10.33 -9.09 1.50
CA ALA A 38 -9.47 -9.77 2.47
C ALA A 38 -9.42 -9.02 3.81
N ALA A 39 -9.31 -7.69 3.81
CA ALA A 39 -9.39 -6.89 5.04
C ALA A 39 -10.74 -7.07 5.76
N SER A 40 -11.84 -7.11 5.02
CA SER A 40 -13.17 -7.39 5.59
C SER A 40 -13.25 -8.81 6.18
N CYS A 41 -12.64 -9.81 5.54
CA CYS A 41 -12.52 -11.17 6.09
C CYS A 41 -11.76 -11.18 7.41
N VAL A 42 -10.64 -10.47 7.51
CA VAL A 42 -9.83 -10.39 8.75
C VAL A 42 -10.66 -9.78 9.88
N ILE A 43 -11.38 -8.68 9.63
CA ILE A 43 -12.25 -8.06 10.63
C ILE A 43 -13.30 -9.04 11.15
N MET A 44 -13.91 -9.84 10.28
CA MET A 44 -14.88 -10.86 10.66
C MET A 44 -14.25 -12.07 11.35
N ALA A 45 -12.96 -12.35 11.10
CA ALA A 45 -12.24 -13.45 11.74
C ALA A 45 -11.88 -13.15 13.21
N ILE A 46 -11.67 -11.88 13.59
CA ILE A 46 -11.26 -11.49 14.95
C ILE A 46 -12.22 -12.06 16.02
N PRO A 47 -13.54 -11.82 15.99
CA PRO A 47 -14.45 -12.35 17.01
C PRO A 47 -14.57 -13.88 16.95
N LEU A 48 -14.39 -14.50 15.78
CA LEU A 48 -14.37 -15.97 15.67
C LEU A 48 -13.11 -16.57 16.31
N ALA A 49 -11.96 -15.92 16.10
CA ALA A 49 -10.71 -16.31 16.75
C ALA A 49 -10.80 -16.16 18.28
N ALA A 50 -11.41 -15.07 18.76
CA ALA A 50 -11.64 -14.85 20.18
C ALA A 50 -12.52 -15.95 20.82
N LEU A 51 -13.61 -16.34 20.13
CA LEU A 51 -14.47 -17.44 20.56
C LEU A 51 -13.70 -18.78 20.54
N GLY A 52 -12.93 -19.05 19.49
CA GLY A 52 -12.09 -20.23 19.41
C GLY A 52 -11.07 -20.32 20.54
N LEU A 53 -10.41 -19.22 20.87
CA LEU A 53 -9.48 -19.17 22.01
C LEU A 53 -10.19 -19.37 23.36
N ALA A 54 -11.39 -18.82 23.54
CA ALA A 54 -12.18 -19.01 24.74
C ALA A 54 -12.56 -20.50 24.91
N THR A 55 -13.05 -21.16 23.84
CA THR A 55 -13.40 -22.59 23.91
C THR A 55 -12.19 -23.48 24.14
N LEU A 56 -11.03 -23.16 23.58
CA LEU A 56 -9.77 -23.87 23.86
C LEU A 56 -9.33 -23.71 25.31
N ALA A 57 -9.47 -22.51 25.87
CA ALA A 57 -9.14 -22.25 27.27
C ALA A 57 -10.10 -23.02 28.21
N GLU A 58 -11.40 -23.06 27.90
CA GLU A 58 -12.40 -23.83 28.65
C GLU A 58 -12.10 -25.34 28.59
N ALA A 59 -11.83 -25.88 27.41
CA ALA A 59 -11.49 -27.29 27.23
C ALA A 59 -10.19 -27.67 28.00
N ALA A 60 -9.19 -26.79 28.00
CA ALA A 60 -7.96 -26.97 28.77
C ALA A 60 -8.23 -26.97 30.28
N LEU A 61 -9.12 -26.07 30.76
CA LEU A 61 -9.52 -26.02 32.16
C LEU A 61 -10.27 -27.27 32.59
N GLU A 62 -11.19 -27.77 31.80
CA GLU A 62 -11.95 -29.01 32.04
C GLU A 62 -11.02 -30.23 32.07
N THR A 63 -10.11 -30.31 31.11
CA THR A 63 -9.11 -31.40 31.04
C THR A 63 -8.23 -31.39 32.29
N PHE A 64 -7.76 -30.21 32.71
CA PHE A 64 -6.97 -30.07 33.92
C PHE A 64 -7.75 -30.44 35.19
N ALA A 65 -9.02 -30.02 35.29
CA ALA A 65 -9.89 -30.37 36.40
C ALA A 65 -10.11 -31.89 36.48
N SER A 66 -10.39 -32.56 35.37
CA SER A 66 -10.59 -34.03 35.30
C SER A 66 -9.30 -34.78 35.65
N TRP A 67 -8.15 -34.33 35.18
CA TRP A 67 -6.84 -34.90 35.53
C TRP A 67 -6.55 -34.77 37.01
N ARG A 68 -6.83 -33.62 37.58
CA ARG A 68 -6.65 -33.36 39.02
C ARG A 68 -7.56 -34.24 39.88
N GLU A 69 -8.82 -34.48 39.49
CA GLU A 69 -9.75 -35.34 40.19
C GLU A 69 -9.25 -36.78 40.18
N LYS A 70 -8.77 -37.30 39.05
CA LYS A 70 -8.14 -38.61 38.95
C LYS A 70 -6.88 -38.75 39.79
N ALA A 71 -6.04 -37.69 39.81
CA ALA A 71 -4.83 -37.69 40.64
C ALA A 71 -5.17 -37.65 42.15
N SER A 72 -6.23 -36.93 42.56
CA SER A 72 -6.69 -36.88 43.97
C SER A 72 -7.30 -38.22 44.40
N GLN A 73 -7.96 -38.95 43.53
CA GLN A 73 -8.47 -40.28 43.83
C GLN A 73 -7.35 -41.33 43.99
N ALA A 74 -6.23 -41.14 43.32
CA ALA A 74 -5.06 -42.05 43.38
C ALA A 74 -4.18 -41.78 44.62
N GLN A 75 -4.27 -40.61 45.29
CA GLN A 75 -3.49 -40.25 46.46
C GLN A 75 -4.39 -40.09 47.69
N THR A 76 -4.46 -41.09 48.53
CA THR A 76 -5.03 -41.04 49.85
C THR A 76 -4.23 -40.01 50.71
N LYS A 77 -4.86 -38.86 51.08
CA LYS A 77 -4.33 -37.87 52.01
C LYS A 77 -3.10 -37.04 51.56
N ALA A 78 -3.22 -36.25 50.52
CA ALA A 78 -2.41 -35.09 50.38
C ALA A 78 -3.30 -33.84 50.62
N GLN A 79 -2.90 -32.92 51.51
CA GLN A 79 -3.54 -31.63 51.74
C GLN A 79 -3.70 -30.90 50.43
N THR A 80 -4.94 -30.67 50.03
CA THR A 80 -5.27 -29.94 48.83
C THR A 80 -4.72 -28.52 48.99
N CYS A 81 -3.64 -28.20 48.32
CA CYS A 81 -3.03 -26.88 48.36
C CYS A 81 -4.01 -25.86 47.74
N VAL A 82 -4.64 -25.03 48.59
CA VAL A 82 -5.59 -23.99 48.22
C VAL A 82 -4.98 -23.06 47.17
N PHE A 83 -3.66 -22.86 47.25
CA PHE A 83 -2.88 -22.06 46.29
C PHE A 83 -3.00 -22.61 44.83
N CYS A 84 -2.93 -23.93 44.66
CA CYS A 84 -3.08 -24.57 43.35
C CYS A 84 -4.46 -24.38 42.72
N THR A 85 -5.50 -24.17 43.56
CA THR A 85 -6.88 -24.00 43.05
C THR A 85 -7.18 -22.59 42.54
N VAL A 86 -6.63 -21.60 43.22
CA VAL A 86 -6.85 -20.18 42.90
C VAL A 86 -6.07 -19.78 41.63
N TRP A 87 -4.83 -20.28 41.49
CA TRP A 87 -3.94 -19.91 40.40
C TRP A 87 -4.03 -20.78 39.16
N ALA A 88 -4.76 -21.88 39.19
CA ALA A 88 -4.87 -22.81 38.03
C ALA A 88 -5.51 -22.12 36.82
N LYS A 89 -6.59 -21.37 37.00
CA LYS A 89 -7.28 -20.66 35.90
C LYS A 89 -6.38 -19.63 35.22
N PRO A 90 -5.77 -18.65 35.92
CA PRO A 90 -4.91 -17.68 35.26
C PRO A 90 -3.66 -18.30 34.65
N LEU A 91 -3.10 -19.37 35.23
CA LEU A 91 -1.97 -20.08 34.65
C LEU A 91 -2.32 -20.78 33.33
N ILE A 92 -3.48 -21.46 33.25
CA ILE A 92 -3.92 -22.11 32.00
C ILE A 92 -4.22 -21.08 30.91
N VAL A 93 -4.91 -19.99 31.27
CA VAL A 93 -5.15 -18.88 30.31
C VAL A 93 -3.82 -18.26 29.85
N GLY A 94 -2.90 -18.02 30.78
CA GLY A 94 -1.55 -17.55 30.47
C GLY A 94 -0.77 -18.50 29.55
N ALA A 95 -0.86 -19.81 29.79
CA ALA A 95 -0.23 -20.82 28.93
C ALA A 95 -0.83 -20.85 27.50
N VAL A 96 -2.16 -20.72 27.37
CA VAL A 96 -2.82 -20.61 26.07
C VAL A 96 -2.35 -19.34 25.32
N ILE A 97 -2.32 -18.20 25.98
CA ILE A 97 -1.82 -16.96 25.41
C ILE A 97 -0.34 -17.11 24.99
N ALA A 98 0.50 -17.66 25.86
CA ALA A 98 1.91 -17.91 25.58
C ALA A 98 2.07 -18.85 24.37
N CYS A 99 1.27 -19.91 24.26
CA CYS A 99 1.27 -20.80 23.11
C CYS A 99 0.93 -20.06 21.82
N VAL A 100 -0.10 -19.21 21.82
CA VAL A 100 -0.46 -18.39 20.65
C VAL A 100 0.67 -17.43 20.28
N VAL A 101 1.32 -16.80 21.24
CA VAL A 101 2.48 -15.91 21.01
C VAL A 101 3.63 -16.71 20.39
N VAL A 102 3.98 -17.87 20.96
CA VAL A 102 5.03 -18.74 20.40
C VAL A 102 4.71 -19.18 18.98
N LEU A 103 3.48 -19.61 18.72
CA LEU A 103 3.05 -20.02 17.36
C LEU A 103 3.20 -18.88 16.35
N ASN A 104 2.94 -17.64 16.75
CA ASN A 104 3.03 -16.51 15.82
C ASN A 104 4.45 -15.94 15.66
N TYR A 105 5.28 -15.99 16.72
CA TYR A 105 6.59 -15.31 16.72
C TYR A 105 7.77 -16.26 16.56
N VAL A 106 7.60 -17.55 16.85
CA VAL A 106 8.71 -18.52 16.86
C VAL A 106 8.52 -19.60 15.81
N VAL A 107 7.29 -20.11 15.63
CA VAL A 107 7.05 -21.23 14.71
C VAL A 107 7.04 -20.74 13.26
N PRO A 108 7.95 -21.24 12.40
CA PRO A 108 7.95 -20.93 10.98
C PRO A 108 6.69 -21.47 10.29
N MET A 109 6.01 -20.64 9.53
CA MET A 109 4.85 -21.03 8.73
C MET A 109 5.16 -20.92 7.24
N PRO A 110 4.56 -21.77 6.38
CA PRO A 110 4.69 -21.65 4.93
C PRO A 110 4.25 -20.26 4.48
N ASN A 111 5.10 -19.58 3.74
CA ASN A 111 4.79 -18.27 3.18
C ASN A 111 4.69 -18.40 1.66
N LEU A 112 3.56 -17.96 1.07
CA LEU A 112 3.31 -18.00 -0.37
C LEU A 112 4.29 -17.14 -1.20
N LYS A 113 5.02 -16.23 -0.55
CA LYS A 113 5.93 -15.28 -1.21
C LYS A 113 7.42 -15.53 -0.93
N SER A 114 7.75 -16.44 -0.03
CA SER A 114 9.14 -16.80 0.28
C SER A 114 9.32 -18.31 0.19
N GLU A 115 10.44 -18.74 -0.37
CA GLU A 115 10.79 -20.16 -0.46
C GLU A 115 11.05 -20.79 0.92
N GLU A 116 11.41 -19.96 1.91
CA GLU A 116 11.67 -20.40 3.28
C GLU A 116 10.50 -20.06 4.22
N PRO A 117 10.10 -21.00 5.10
CA PRO A 117 9.11 -20.75 6.13
C PRO A 117 9.63 -19.71 7.14
N ILE A 118 8.82 -18.72 7.46
CA ILE A 118 9.13 -17.70 8.47
C ILE A 118 7.98 -17.54 9.46
N PRO A 119 8.24 -17.11 10.72
CA PRO A 119 7.18 -16.82 11.68
C PRO A 119 6.19 -15.78 11.14
N ALA A 120 4.90 -15.95 11.44
CA ALA A 120 3.85 -15.07 10.92
C ALA A 120 4.07 -13.59 11.28
N ALA A 121 4.54 -13.31 12.50
CA ALA A 121 4.86 -11.96 12.93
C ALA A 121 6.04 -11.35 12.14
N LEU A 122 7.06 -12.16 11.81
CA LEU A 122 8.19 -11.72 11.00
C LEU A 122 7.75 -11.46 9.56
N ALA A 123 6.90 -12.32 8.99
CA ALA A 123 6.30 -12.13 7.67
C ALA A 123 5.50 -10.82 7.59
N PHE A 124 4.70 -10.53 8.62
CA PHE A 124 3.97 -9.28 8.73
C PHE A 124 4.90 -8.07 8.85
N LYS A 125 5.93 -8.16 9.69
CA LYS A 125 6.94 -7.10 9.86
C LYS A 125 7.63 -6.80 8.52
N GLN A 126 8.12 -7.81 7.81
CA GLN A 126 8.77 -7.66 6.50
C GLN A 126 7.83 -7.07 5.44
N ALA A 127 6.56 -7.52 5.41
CA ALA A 127 5.56 -6.96 4.50
C ALA A 127 5.26 -5.49 4.84
N SER A 128 5.21 -5.14 6.13
CA SER A 128 5.00 -3.79 6.64
C SER A 128 6.18 -2.88 6.31
N GLU A 129 7.41 -3.33 6.58
CA GLU A 129 8.63 -2.60 6.23
C GLU A 129 8.75 -2.38 4.72
N LYS A 130 8.37 -3.37 3.91
CA LYS A 130 8.32 -3.23 2.47
C LYS A 130 7.24 -2.25 2.00
N ALA A 131 6.10 -2.19 2.70
CA ALA A 131 4.98 -1.31 2.34
C ALA A 131 5.17 0.13 2.86
N TYR A 132 5.83 0.31 4.01
CA TYR A 132 5.97 1.58 4.73
C TYR A 132 7.42 1.92 5.09
N GLY A 133 8.40 1.14 4.65
CA GLY A 133 9.83 1.40 4.84
C GLY A 133 10.35 2.51 3.92
N ASP A 134 11.66 2.58 3.74
CA ASP A 134 12.39 3.69 3.07
C ASP A 134 12.03 3.99 1.60
N HIS A 135 10.97 3.38 1.08
CA HIS A 135 10.35 3.75 -0.19
C HIS A 135 9.30 4.84 0.02
N TYR A 136 9.74 5.97 0.53
CA TYR A 136 8.89 7.16 0.55
C TYR A 136 8.55 7.54 -0.88
N ILE A 137 7.26 7.83 -1.11
CA ILE A 137 6.80 8.39 -2.40
C ILE A 137 7.48 9.72 -2.67
N LEU A 138 7.84 10.45 -1.60
CA LEU A 138 8.68 11.64 -1.61
C LEU A 138 9.72 11.52 -0.50
N THR A 139 10.97 11.71 -0.84
CA THR A 139 12.07 11.83 0.11
C THR A 139 12.11 13.21 0.76
N SER A 140 12.89 13.37 1.84
CA SER A 140 13.07 14.69 2.46
C SER A 140 13.74 15.68 1.52
N GLU A 141 14.63 15.24 0.65
CA GLU A 141 15.30 16.07 -0.38
C GLU A 141 14.28 16.55 -1.42
N GLU A 142 13.41 15.67 -1.90
CA GLU A 142 12.34 16.02 -2.83
C GLU A 142 11.33 16.98 -2.22
N LEU A 143 10.97 16.82 -0.95
CA LEU A 143 10.09 17.76 -0.24
C LEU A 143 10.74 19.14 -0.10
N GLU A 144 12.03 19.22 0.17
CA GLU A 144 12.75 20.49 0.23
C GLU A 144 12.85 21.15 -1.16
N PHE A 145 13.10 20.36 -2.20
CA PHE A 145 13.06 20.84 -3.57
C PHE A 145 11.67 21.39 -3.94
N LEU A 146 10.59 20.69 -3.58
CA LEU A 146 9.22 21.13 -3.81
C LEU A 146 8.89 22.45 -3.10
N ARG A 147 9.44 22.71 -1.91
CA ARG A 147 9.31 24.02 -1.24
C ARG A 147 9.96 25.15 -2.03
N ARG A 148 11.12 24.89 -2.63
CA ARG A 148 11.77 25.88 -3.50
C ARG A 148 11.00 26.09 -4.80
N VAL A 149 10.40 25.02 -5.36
CA VAL A 149 9.49 25.13 -6.51
C VAL A 149 8.29 26.02 -6.17
N GLU A 150 7.67 25.82 -5.00
CA GLU A 150 6.56 26.64 -4.51
C GLU A 150 6.91 28.15 -4.42
N LEU A 151 8.11 28.47 -3.96
CA LEU A 151 8.60 29.86 -3.87
C LEU A 151 8.95 30.47 -5.24
N THR A 152 9.18 29.64 -6.24
CA THR A 152 9.66 30.05 -7.58
C THR A 152 8.53 30.17 -8.58
N VAL A 153 7.55 29.29 -8.50
CA VAL A 153 6.44 29.21 -9.45
C VAL A 153 5.33 30.19 -9.04
N PRO A 154 4.86 31.06 -9.95
CA PRO A 154 3.74 31.94 -9.65
C PRO A 154 2.48 31.19 -9.28
N ALA A 155 1.71 31.73 -8.33
CA ALA A 155 0.45 31.14 -7.93
C ALA A 155 -0.49 30.92 -9.13
N GLY A 156 -1.04 29.72 -9.26
CA GLY A 156 -1.94 29.35 -10.35
C GLY A 156 -1.27 28.94 -11.66
N ALA A 157 0.06 28.98 -11.77
CA ALA A 157 0.77 28.45 -12.93
C ALA A 157 0.64 26.92 -12.97
N VAL A 158 0.35 26.36 -14.14
CA VAL A 158 0.22 24.92 -14.32
C VAL A 158 1.59 24.30 -14.61
N ILE A 159 1.88 23.23 -13.91
CA ILE A 159 3.15 22.49 -13.99
C ILE A 159 2.87 21.12 -14.63
N ALA A 160 3.48 20.83 -15.78
CA ALA A 160 3.54 19.48 -16.29
C ALA A 160 4.51 18.66 -15.42
N ASN A 161 4.13 17.48 -15.00
CA ASN A 161 4.89 16.67 -14.05
C ASN A 161 5.00 15.20 -14.51
N LEU A 162 5.84 14.43 -13.85
CA LEU A 162 5.92 12.99 -14.02
C LEU A 162 5.26 12.32 -12.80
N PRO A 163 3.98 11.92 -12.84
CA PRO A 163 3.27 11.45 -11.64
C PRO A 163 3.98 10.30 -10.92
N GLN A 164 4.72 9.48 -11.67
CA GLN A 164 5.38 8.29 -11.15
C GLN A 164 6.64 8.60 -10.33
N ASP A 165 7.19 9.81 -10.42
CA ASP A 165 8.34 10.24 -9.60
C ASP A 165 7.93 10.86 -8.24
N GLY A 166 6.64 10.84 -7.92
CA GLY A 166 6.10 11.42 -6.69
C GLY A 166 5.61 12.87 -6.85
N SER A 167 5.90 13.56 -7.96
CA SER A 167 5.48 14.95 -8.20
C SER A 167 3.96 15.16 -8.20
N LEU A 168 3.16 14.12 -8.36
CA LEU A 168 1.71 14.18 -8.23
C LEU A 168 1.27 14.67 -6.84
N TRP A 169 2.08 14.40 -5.78
CA TRP A 169 1.76 14.78 -4.41
C TRP A 169 2.00 16.26 -4.12
N ALA A 170 2.77 16.94 -4.97
CA ALA A 170 3.03 18.38 -4.85
C ALA A 170 1.75 19.23 -4.84
N TYR A 171 0.65 18.71 -5.41
CA TYR A 171 -0.68 19.31 -5.29
C TYR A 171 -1.19 19.37 -3.85
N GLY A 172 -0.99 18.29 -3.08
CA GLY A 172 -1.48 18.19 -1.71
C GLY A 172 -0.50 18.71 -0.67
N THR A 173 0.80 18.67 -0.94
CA THR A 173 1.84 19.06 0.01
C THR A 173 2.25 20.52 -0.11
N ASN A 174 2.19 21.11 -1.31
CA ASN A 174 2.72 22.43 -1.63
C ASN A 174 1.74 23.32 -2.41
N ASP A 175 0.48 22.93 -2.54
CA ASP A 175 -0.55 23.67 -3.31
C ASP A 175 -0.13 24.00 -4.76
N LEU A 176 0.74 23.17 -5.36
CA LEU A 176 1.20 23.34 -6.73
C LEU A 176 0.18 22.80 -7.74
N HIS A 177 -0.13 23.55 -8.76
CA HIS A 177 -1.06 23.15 -9.81
C HIS A 177 -0.40 22.18 -10.80
N VAL A 178 -0.20 20.93 -10.40
CA VAL A 178 0.32 19.88 -11.27
C VAL A 178 -0.75 19.38 -12.24
N LEU A 179 -0.36 19.12 -13.48
CA LEU A 179 -1.27 18.71 -14.57
C LEU A 179 -1.78 17.28 -14.37
N TRP A 180 -0.90 16.36 -14.00
CA TRP A 180 -1.23 14.94 -13.79
C TRP A 180 -1.19 14.59 -12.31
N ARG A 181 -2.39 14.39 -11.77
CA ARG A 181 -2.62 14.14 -10.32
C ARG A 181 -2.84 12.68 -9.98
N PHE A 182 -2.77 11.80 -10.96
CA PHE A 182 -2.97 10.35 -10.79
C PHE A 182 -1.80 9.59 -11.41
N PRO A 183 -1.36 8.47 -10.80
CA PRO A 183 -0.22 7.71 -11.33
C PRO A 183 -0.56 6.85 -12.55
N ASN A 184 -1.83 6.60 -12.83
CA ASN A 184 -2.33 5.71 -13.90
C ASN A 184 -3.59 6.28 -14.58
N GLY A 185 -4.17 5.56 -15.53
CA GLY A 185 -5.39 5.97 -16.22
C GLY A 185 -5.15 6.83 -17.48
N TYR A 186 -3.94 6.78 -18.03
CA TYR A 186 -3.53 7.57 -19.19
C TYR A 186 -3.62 6.77 -20.50
N ASP A 187 -4.78 6.26 -20.81
CA ASP A 187 -5.04 5.49 -22.02
C ASP A 187 -6.39 5.86 -22.67
N ALA A 188 -7.38 4.99 -22.60
CA ALA A 188 -8.64 5.15 -23.33
C ALA A 188 -9.53 6.30 -22.83
N SER A 189 -9.40 6.72 -21.56
CA SER A 189 -10.21 7.78 -20.94
C SER A 189 -9.52 9.13 -20.84
N GLU A 190 -8.27 9.23 -21.31
CA GLU A 190 -7.49 10.45 -21.25
C GLU A 190 -8.01 11.52 -22.23
N ARG A 191 -8.04 12.78 -21.76
CA ARG A 191 -8.36 13.90 -22.67
C ARG A 191 -7.28 14.04 -23.75
N PRO A 192 -7.64 14.26 -25.03
CA PRO A 192 -6.68 14.35 -26.15
C PRO A 192 -5.56 15.36 -25.88
N ALA A 193 -5.86 16.52 -25.35
CA ALA A 193 -4.87 17.55 -25.01
C ALA A 193 -3.83 17.07 -24.00
N SER A 194 -4.26 16.36 -22.96
CA SER A 194 -3.35 15.74 -21.97
C SER A 194 -2.44 14.70 -22.63
N ALA A 195 -2.98 13.86 -23.51
CA ALA A 195 -2.21 12.85 -24.24
C ALA A 195 -1.16 13.46 -25.19
N ILE A 196 -1.45 14.60 -25.80
CA ILE A 196 -0.52 15.34 -26.67
C ILE A 196 0.69 15.76 -25.84
N LEU A 197 0.49 16.47 -24.72
CA LEU A 197 1.58 16.92 -23.87
C LEU A 197 2.36 15.76 -23.27
N ARG A 198 1.67 14.76 -22.73
CA ARG A 198 2.31 13.59 -22.12
C ARG A 198 3.26 12.87 -23.09
N LYS A 199 2.90 12.80 -24.36
CA LYS A 199 3.67 12.07 -25.38
C LYS A 199 4.69 12.92 -26.12
N ARG A 200 4.47 14.26 -26.25
CA ARG A 200 5.21 15.09 -27.20
C ARG A 200 5.68 16.42 -26.64
N LEU A 201 5.51 16.75 -25.34
CA LEU A 201 5.88 18.05 -24.78
C LEU A 201 7.35 18.42 -25.05
N ASN A 202 8.26 17.42 -25.09
CA ASN A 202 9.66 17.62 -25.46
C ASN A 202 9.87 18.18 -26.86
N ARG A 203 8.83 18.25 -27.71
CA ARG A 203 8.86 18.80 -29.07
C ARG A 203 8.20 20.17 -29.18
N ILE A 204 7.98 20.86 -28.09
CA ILE A 204 7.22 22.12 -28.04
C ILE A 204 7.76 23.19 -29.01
N ALA A 205 9.08 23.22 -29.22
CA ALA A 205 9.72 24.19 -30.13
C ALA A 205 9.53 23.87 -31.63
N SER A 206 9.20 22.62 -31.97
CA SER A 206 9.10 22.14 -33.37
C SER A 206 7.69 21.68 -33.76
N ASP A 207 6.78 21.52 -32.80
CA ASP A 207 5.42 21.01 -33.01
C ASP A 207 4.39 22.07 -32.60
N PRO A 208 3.79 22.81 -33.58
CA PRO A 208 2.83 23.87 -33.28
C PRO A 208 1.58 23.37 -32.52
N GLU A 209 1.16 22.13 -32.73
CA GLU A 209 0.02 21.54 -32.01
C GLU A 209 0.35 21.38 -30.50
N VAL A 210 1.59 20.96 -30.19
CA VAL A 210 2.05 20.84 -28.81
C VAL A 210 2.14 22.22 -28.14
N LEU A 211 2.69 23.22 -28.83
CA LEU A 211 2.78 24.59 -28.35
C LEU A 211 1.39 25.16 -28.06
N GLN A 212 0.47 25.03 -29.00
CA GLN A 212 -0.90 25.51 -28.82
C GLN A 212 -1.60 24.79 -27.65
N THR A 213 -1.45 23.48 -27.57
CA THR A 213 -2.02 22.68 -26.48
C THR A 213 -1.46 23.09 -25.11
N ALA A 214 -0.15 23.37 -25.02
CA ALA A 214 0.47 23.85 -23.78
C ALA A 214 -0.09 25.21 -23.36
N ARG A 215 -0.32 26.12 -24.32
CA ARG A 215 -0.95 27.43 -24.07
C ARG A 215 -2.41 27.28 -23.63
N ASP A 216 -3.19 26.45 -24.32
CA ASP A 216 -4.61 26.22 -24.00
C ASP A 216 -4.81 25.62 -22.58
N LEU A 217 -3.86 24.82 -22.13
CA LEU A 217 -3.85 24.24 -20.79
C LEU A 217 -3.09 25.09 -19.76
N ASN A 218 -2.57 26.28 -20.19
CA ASN A 218 -1.78 27.18 -19.37
C ASN A 218 -0.56 26.52 -18.69
N VAL A 219 0.07 25.56 -19.39
CA VAL A 219 1.25 24.86 -18.85
C VAL A 219 2.47 25.76 -19.05
N GLN A 220 3.09 26.17 -17.97
CA GLN A 220 4.20 27.12 -17.96
C GLN A 220 5.52 26.52 -17.48
N TYR A 221 5.43 25.41 -16.72
CA TYR A 221 6.58 24.75 -16.11
C TYR A 221 6.54 23.24 -16.31
N VAL A 222 7.70 22.62 -16.19
CA VAL A 222 7.84 21.15 -16.13
C VAL A 222 8.63 20.79 -14.89
N LEU A 223 8.11 19.87 -14.09
CA LEU A 223 8.72 19.37 -12.86
C LEU A 223 9.10 17.91 -13.05
N ILE A 224 10.36 17.60 -12.78
CA ILE A 224 10.92 16.25 -12.73
C ILE A 224 11.64 16.10 -11.38
N LEU A 225 11.23 15.13 -10.59
CA LEU A 225 11.90 14.76 -9.34
C LEU A 225 12.94 13.67 -9.59
N ASN A 226 13.54 13.17 -8.53
CA ASN A 226 14.48 12.05 -8.61
C ASN A 226 13.77 10.83 -9.19
N ASN A 227 14.52 9.96 -9.75
CA ASN A 227 14.19 8.71 -10.42
C ASN A 227 12.75 8.23 -10.29
N VAL A 228 12.22 7.73 -11.38
CA VAL A 228 10.98 6.95 -11.41
C VAL A 228 11.04 5.92 -10.31
N VAL A 229 10.25 6.12 -9.26
CA VAL A 229 10.09 5.13 -8.20
C VAL A 229 9.70 3.83 -8.88
N ASP A 230 10.39 2.75 -8.55
CA ASP A 230 10.01 1.42 -9.03
C ASP A 230 8.70 1.02 -8.35
N TYR A 231 7.58 1.41 -8.96
CA TYR A 231 6.24 1.04 -8.52
C TYR A 231 5.92 -0.44 -8.75
N SER A 232 6.88 -1.27 -9.14
CA SER A 232 6.67 -2.72 -9.31
C SER A 232 6.14 -3.39 -8.05
N ASN A 233 6.35 -2.77 -6.90
CA ASN A 233 5.88 -3.19 -5.59
C ASN A 233 4.74 -2.34 -5.01
N ALA A 234 4.37 -1.24 -5.66
CA ALA A 234 3.23 -0.44 -5.24
C ALA A 234 1.94 -1.10 -5.75
N VAL A 235 0.96 -1.21 -4.86
CA VAL A 235 -0.35 -1.83 -5.13
C VAL A 235 -1.12 -1.12 -6.25
N THR A 236 -0.68 0.05 -6.69
CA THR A 236 -1.51 0.99 -7.46
C THR A 236 -1.12 1.23 -8.90
N SER A 237 0.10 0.92 -9.37
CA SER A 237 0.41 1.08 -10.79
C SER A 237 1.65 0.36 -11.27
N THR A 238 1.55 -0.23 -12.45
CA THR A 238 2.72 -0.60 -13.26
C THR A 238 3.12 0.61 -14.10
N TYR A 239 4.25 1.24 -13.79
CA TYR A 239 4.87 2.20 -14.70
C TYR A 239 5.27 1.50 -15.99
N LYS A 240 4.78 2.02 -17.12
CA LYS A 240 5.22 1.58 -18.43
C LYS A 240 6.20 2.61 -18.99
N PRO A 241 7.48 2.25 -19.20
CA PRO A 241 8.44 3.13 -19.86
C PRO A 241 7.87 3.69 -21.15
N GLY A 242 8.06 4.98 -21.39
CA GLY A 242 7.53 5.66 -22.56
C GLY A 242 6.11 6.22 -22.45
N THR A 243 5.37 5.92 -21.38
CA THR A 243 4.05 6.51 -21.14
C THR A 243 4.13 8.04 -21.06
N PHE A 244 5.13 8.59 -20.40
CA PHE A 244 5.41 10.02 -20.24
C PHE A 244 6.64 10.49 -21.03
N ARG A 245 6.89 9.93 -22.22
CA ARG A 245 8.09 10.28 -23.00
C ARG A 245 8.21 11.77 -23.33
N GLY A 246 7.10 12.50 -23.43
CA GLY A 246 7.10 13.94 -23.64
C GLY A 246 7.67 14.71 -22.45
N ILE A 247 7.73 14.11 -21.25
CA ILE A 247 8.33 14.69 -20.05
C ILE A 247 9.72 14.10 -19.83
N THR A 248 9.85 12.78 -19.82
CA THR A 248 11.10 12.10 -19.48
C THR A 248 12.24 12.33 -20.49
N GLN A 249 11.92 12.79 -21.69
CA GLN A 249 12.90 13.15 -22.72
C GLN A 249 13.27 14.64 -22.73
N ILE A 250 12.75 15.44 -21.81
CA ILE A 250 13.21 16.84 -21.64
C ILE A 250 14.55 16.82 -20.91
N THR A 251 15.50 17.54 -21.46
CA THR A 251 16.85 17.71 -20.91
C THR A 251 17.20 19.20 -20.85
N ASP A 252 18.27 19.55 -20.17
CA ASP A 252 18.75 20.94 -20.02
C ASP A 252 19.05 21.62 -21.38
N THR A 253 19.18 20.84 -22.44
CA THR A 253 19.44 21.33 -23.84
C THR A 253 18.21 21.24 -24.73
N THR A 254 17.07 20.82 -24.25
CA THR A 254 15.85 20.69 -25.06
C THR A 254 15.33 22.08 -25.43
N PRO A 255 15.17 22.41 -26.74
CA PRO A 255 14.70 23.72 -27.16
C PRO A 255 13.29 24.04 -26.61
N GLY A 256 13.11 25.28 -26.15
CA GLY A 256 11.84 25.74 -25.58
C GLY A 256 11.71 25.56 -24.07
N PHE A 257 12.78 25.08 -23.41
CA PHE A 257 12.86 24.91 -21.96
C PHE A 257 14.10 25.60 -21.40
N GLU A 258 13.95 26.20 -20.23
CA GLU A 258 15.03 26.82 -19.46
C GLU A 258 15.02 26.24 -18.05
N VAL A 259 16.18 25.82 -17.54
CA VAL A 259 16.33 25.34 -16.16
C VAL A 259 16.19 26.53 -15.21
N VAL A 260 15.19 26.46 -14.32
CA VAL A 260 14.94 27.49 -13.29
C VAL A 260 15.46 27.05 -11.93
N LEU A 261 15.28 25.76 -11.60
CA LEU A 261 15.83 25.14 -10.40
C LEU A 261 16.42 23.77 -10.74
N GLU A 262 17.55 23.48 -10.11
CA GLU A 262 18.20 22.18 -10.20
C GLU A 262 18.73 21.72 -8.85
N GLU A 263 18.66 20.41 -8.60
CA GLU A 263 19.31 19.75 -7.49
C GLU A 263 19.46 18.25 -7.79
N GLY A 264 20.71 17.77 -7.89
CA GLY A 264 20.96 16.40 -8.34
C GLY A 264 20.32 16.13 -9.70
N SER A 265 19.40 15.17 -9.77
CA SER A 265 18.62 14.84 -10.97
C SER A 265 17.29 15.63 -11.04
N MET A 266 16.89 16.33 -9.98
CA MET A 266 15.66 17.10 -9.95
C MET A 266 15.77 18.35 -10.79
N ARG A 267 14.70 18.67 -11.53
CA ARG A 267 14.64 19.84 -12.42
C ARG A 267 13.28 20.51 -12.38
N LEU A 268 13.31 21.81 -12.35
CA LEU A 268 12.18 22.65 -12.71
C LEU A 268 12.55 23.41 -13.98
N TYR A 269 11.88 23.11 -15.06
CA TYR A 269 12.01 23.86 -16.32
C TYR A 269 10.88 24.88 -16.46
N LYS A 270 11.20 26.03 -17.02
CA LYS A 270 10.23 27.00 -17.52
C LYS A 270 10.09 26.85 -19.03
N ILE A 271 8.86 26.89 -19.54
CA ILE A 271 8.59 26.95 -20.98
C ILE A 271 8.82 28.39 -21.43
N THR A 272 9.66 28.61 -22.46
CA THR A 272 10.11 29.92 -22.94
C THR A 272 9.51 30.34 -24.27
N LEU A 273 8.46 29.64 -24.77
CA LEU A 273 7.85 29.84 -26.08
C LEU A 273 6.44 30.44 -26.00
#